data_e811df0e4c220387c42e8b6ab0a25581
#
_entry.id   e811df0e4c220387c42e8b6ab0a25581
#
_cell.length_a   1.000
_cell.length_b   1.000
_cell.length_c   1.000
_cell.angle_alpha   90.00
_cell.angle_beta   90.00
_cell.angle_gamma   90.00
#
_symmetry.space_group_name_H-M   'P 1'
#
loop_
_entity.id
_entity.type
_entity.pdbx_description
1 polymer ?
#
loop_
_entity_poly.entity_id
_entity_poly.type
_entity_poly.pdbx_seq_one_letter_code
_entity_poly.pdbx_strand_id
1 'polypeptide(L)'
;IDLKENIIIFKVSCSKGTYIRTLCENIAEKLDTCGYMKELQRTQVGDFRIEDSITINELEEKIRSKEILNNLNSNDDRSNCFITIEQLFSNCNEIRLNAEQVNKFLNGVKINNSKLDGIYRIYSENNFIGLGINKEKKLKRDVII
;
A
#
# COMPACT_ATOMS: atom_id res chain seq x y z
N ILE A 1 12.62 10.27 -21.65
CA ILE A 1 14.03 9.86 -21.85
C ILE A 1 14.84 11.14 -22.07
N ASP A 2 15.89 11.30 -21.33
CA ASP A 2 16.86 12.38 -21.49
C ASP A 2 18.25 11.76 -21.69
N LEU A 3 19.00 12.29 -22.63
CA LEU A 3 20.32 11.81 -23.02
C LEU A 3 21.35 12.93 -22.75
N LYS A 4 22.27 12.69 -21.83
CA LYS A 4 23.38 13.61 -21.51
C LYS A 4 24.69 12.84 -21.52
N GLU A 5 25.53 13.16 -22.49
CA GLU A 5 26.81 12.48 -22.67
C GLU A 5 26.62 10.95 -22.72
N ASN A 6 27.13 10.21 -21.75
CA ASN A 6 27.01 8.76 -21.66
C ASN A 6 25.93 8.34 -20.64
N ILE A 7 24.98 9.21 -20.29
CA ILE A 7 23.92 8.94 -19.30
C ILE A 7 22.56 8.96 -19.99
N ILE A 8 21.80 7.92 -19.78
CA ILE A 8 20.39 7.82 -20.18
C ILE A 8 19.54 7.93 -18.92
N ILE A 9 18.64 8.92 -18.87
CA ILE A 9 17.64 9.07 -17.81
C ILE A 9 16.29 8.71 -18.39
N PHE A 10 15.60 7.78 -17.75
CA PHE A 10 14.25 7.38 -18.18
C PHE A 10 13.34 7.06 -16.99
N LYS A 11 12.04 7.22 -17.18
CA LYS A 11 11.00 6.78 -16.25
C LYS A 11 10.35 5.54 -16.83
N VAL A 12 10.13 4.53 -15.98
CA VAL A 12 9.49 3.27 -16.35
C VAL A 12 8.39 2.93 -15.38
N SER A 13 7.26 2.45 -15.91
CA SER A 13 6.21 1.78 -15.14
C SER A 13 6.30 0.28 -15.40
N CYS A 14 6.37 -0.50 -14.34
CA CYS A 14 6.56 -1.95 -14.46
C CYS A 14 5.78 -2.69 -13.36
N SER A 15 5.55 -3.97 -13.59
CA SER A 15 4.89 -4.86 -12.62
C SER A 15 5.83 -5.25 -11.46
N LYS A 16 5.24 -5.80 -10.40
CA LYS A 16 6.00 -6.43 -9.30
C LYS A 16 6.94 -7.51 -9.86
N GLY A 17 8.16 -7.53 -9.34
CA GLY A 17 9.19 -8.51 -9.73
C GLY A 17 10.10 -8.06 -10.87
N THR A 18 9.87 -6.92 -11.50
CA THR A 18 10.79 -6.37 -12.51
C THR A 18 12.05 -5.80 -11.85
N TYR A 19 13.20 -6.33 -12.25
CA TYR A 19 14.51 -5.86 -11.78
C TYR A 19 15.03 -4.75 -12.69
N ILE A 20 15.02 -3.51 -12.21
CA ILE A 20 15.41 -2.35 -13.00
C ILE A 20 16.91 -2.39 -13.39
N ARG A 21 17.75 -2.99 -12.54
CA ARG A 21 19.17 -3.19 -12.90
C ARG A 21 19.31 -4.04 -14.17
N THR A 22 18.65 -5.18 -14.21
CA THR A 22 18.63 -6.07 -15.37
C THR A 22 18.03 -5.38 -16.60
N LEU A 23 16.99 -4.56 -16.41
CA LEU A 23 16.43 -3.76 -17.50
C LEU A 23 17.46 -2.80 -18.10
N CYS A 24 18.27 -2.12 -17.28
CA CYS A 24 19.34 -1.23 -17.76
C CYS A 24 20.40 -2.02 -18.55
N GLU A 25 20.82 -3.17 -18.05
CA GLU A 25 21.77 -4.05 -18.73
C GLU A 25 21.23 -4.52 -20.11
N ASN A 26 19.97 -4.98 -20.14
CA ASN A 26 19.33 -5.41 -21.39
C ASN A 26 19.16 -4.28 -22.41
N ILE A 27 18.90 -3.05 -21.94
CA ILE A 27 18.85 -1.87 -22.84
C ILE A 27 20.22 -1.62 -23.44
N ALA A 28 21.30 -1.66 -22.65
CA ALA A 28 22.65 -1.45 -23.11
C ALA A 28 23.07 -2.52 -24.14
N GLU A 29 22.77 -3.79 -23.87
CA GLU A 29 23.01 -4.90 -24.79
C GLU A 29 22.31 -4.70 -26.14
N LYS A 30 21.06 -4.24 -26.14
CA LYS A 30 20.32 -3.94 -27.37
C LYS A 30 20.85 -2.75 -28.14
N LEU A 31 21.64 -1.91 -27.53
CA LEU A 31 22.33 -0.78 -28.14
C LEU A 31 23.80 -1.13 -28.51
N ASP A 32 24.15 -2.42 -28.49
CA ASP A 32 25.51 -2.93 -28.76
C ASP A 32 26.60 -2.24 -27.91
N THR A 33 26.25 -1.97 -26.62
CA THR A 33 27.15 -1.31 -25.67
C THR A 33 27.06 -1.94 -24.28
N CYS A 34 27.91 -1.48 -23.36
CA CYS A 34 27.84 -1.83 -21.96
C CYS A 34 27.20 -0.71 -21.15
N GLY A 35 26.32 -1.05 -20.22
CA GLY A 35 25.69 -0.08 -19.36
C GLY A 35 25.34 -0.67 -17.99
N TYR A 36 25.21 0.21 -17.02
CA TYR A 36 24.82 -0.16 -15.66
C TYR A 36 23.89 0.88 -15.06
N MET A 37 23.10 0.48 -14.09
CA MET A 37 22.23 1.38 -13.34
C MET A 37 23.07 2.24 -12.38
N LYS A 38 23.18 3.54 -12.69
CA LYS A 38 23.90 4.51 -11.85
C LYS A 38 23.09 4.91 -10.63
N GLU A 39 21.82 5.26 -10.84
CA GLU A 39 20.90 5.74 -9.81
C GLU A 39 19.50 5.20 -10.06
N LEU A 40 18.75 5.02 -8.99
CA LEU A 40 17.34 4.63 -9.05
C LEU A 40 16.54 5.42 -8.02
N GLN A 41 15.49 6.09 -8.47
CA GLN A 41 14.49 6.69 -7.60
C GLN A 41 13.13 6.07 -7.88
N ARG A 42 12.50 5.53 -6.85
CA ARG A 42 11.12 5.07 -6.96
C ARG A 42 10.19 6.25 -6.73
N THR A 43 9.43 6.61 -7.74
CA THR A 43 8.52 7.77 -7.69
C THR A 43 7.11 7.40 -7.28
N GLN A 44 6.72 6.12 -7.43
CA GLN A 44 5.37 5.65 -7.07
C GLN A 44 5.36 4.14 -6.77
N VAL A 45 4.53 3.72 -5.82
CA VAL A 45 4.20 2.31 -5.52
C VAL A 45 2.70 2.23 -5.26
N GLY A 46 1.94 1.58 -6.16
CA GLY A 46 0.47 1.62 -6.11
C GLY A 46 -0.03 3.05 -6.15
N ASP A 47 -0.84 3.43 -5.18
CA ASP A 47 -1.41 4.78 -5.05
C ASP A 47 -0.48 5.76 -4.32
N PHE A 48 0.64 5.29 -3.76
CA PHE A 48 1.58 6.12 -2.99
C PHE A 48 2.61 6.77 -3.90
N ARG A 49 2.71 8.08 -3.85
CA ARG A 49 3.67 8.90 -4.62
C ARG A 49 4.78 9.42 -3.73
N ILE A 50 5.93 9.67 -4.31
CA ILE A 50 7.07 10.23 -3.59
C ILE A 50 6.78 11.65 -3.11
N GLU A 51 5.97 12.40 -3.84
CA GLU A 51 5.57 13.77 -3.51
C GLU A 51 4.74 13.84 -2.22
N ASP A 52 4.04 12.73 -1.88
CA ASP A 52 3.22 12.61 -0.67
C ASP A 52 4.01 12.03 0.51
N SER A 53 5.30 11.74 0.30
CA SER A 53 6.19 11.15 1.31
C SER A 53 6.94 12.24 2.07
N ILE A 54 7.32 11.93 3.29
CA ILE A 54 8.18 12.79 4.12
C ILE A 54 9.55 12.13 4.32
N THR A 55 10.56 12.95 4.53
CA THR A 55 11.91 12.47 4.88
C THR A 55 11.97 12.03 6.35
N ILE A 56 13.00 11.24 6.68
CA ILE A 56 13.24 10.83 8.07
C ILE A 56 13.47 12.05 8.97
N ASN A 57 14.17 13.07 8.48
CA ASN A 57 14.42 14.29 9.25
C ASN A 57 13.12 15.04 9.55
N GLU A 58 12.25 15.21 8.56
CA GLU A 58 10.93 15.83 8.74
C GLU A 58 10.06 15.03 9.71
N LEU A 59 10.13 13.69 9.66
CA LEU A 59 9.44 12.83 10.62
C LEU A 59 9.94 13.05 12.05
N GLU A 60 11.26 13.11 12.24
CA GLU A 60 11.87 13.37 13.56
C GLU A 60 11.47 14.74 14.12
N GLU A 61 11.43 15.78 13.27
CA GLU A 61 10.99 17.13 13.67
C GLU A 61 9.52 17.13 14.10
N LYS A 62 8.64 16.48 13.32
CA LYS A 62 7.21 16.34 13.65
C LYS A 62 6.98 15.56 14.95
N ILE A 63 7.77 14.55 15.24
CA ILE A 63 7.70 13.79 16.51
C ILE A 63 8.13 14.69 17.67
N ARG A 64 9.22 15.45 17.52
CA ARG A 64 9.74 16.36 18.57
C ARG A 64 8.74 17.49 18.87
N SER A 65 8.10 18.06 17.86
CA SER A 65 7.09 19.12 18.01
C SER A 65 5.76 18.64 18.61
N LYS A 66 5.58 17.31 18.79
CA LYS A 66 4.31 16.66 19.18
C LYS A 66 3.13 16.93 18.23
N GLU A 67 3.37 17.47 17.07
CA GLU A 67 2.33 17.67 16.04
C GLU A 67 1.63 16.36 15.67
N ILE A 68 2.40 15.28 15.59
CA ILE A 68 1.87 13.95 15.27
C ILE A 68 0.84 13.47 16.29
N LEU A 69 1.10 13.67 17.58
CA LEU A 69 0.19 13.24 18.65
C LEU A 69 -1.13 14.02 18.64
N ASN A 70 -1.10 15.26 18.20
CA ASN A 70 -2.29 16.12 18.09
C ASN A 70 -3.11 15.78 16.84
N ASN A 71 -2.46 15.35 15.77
CA ASN A 71 -3.08 15.08 14.47
C ASN A 71 -3.63 13.66 14.32
N LEU A 72 -3.22 12.72 15.18
CA LEU A 72 -3.81 11.37 15.20
C LEU A 72 -5.32 11.35 15.48
N ASN A 73 -5.85 12.44 16.05
CA ASN A 73 -7.27 12.60 16.36
C ASN A 73 -8.01 13.52 15.37
N SER A 74 -7.32 14.09 14.37
CA SER A 74 -7.93 14.95 13.36
C SER A 74 -8.18 14.17 12.07
N ASN A 75 -9.39 14.26 11.54
CA ASN A 75 -9.76 13.65 10.25
C ASN A 75 -9.20 14.44 9.03
N ASP A 76 -8.18 15.28 9.22
CA ASP A 76 -7.58 16.04 8.14
C ASP A 76 -6.48 15.22 7.46
N ASP A 77 -6.85 14.57 6.36
CA ASP A 77 -6.03 13.61 5.61
C ASP A 77 -4.71 14.19 5.06
N ARG A 78 -4.58 15.52 4.98
CA ARG A 78 -3.41 16.16 4.33
C ARG A 78 -2.26 16.47 5.27
N SER A 79 -2.51 16.52 6.57
CA SER A 79 -1.47 16.81 7.58
C SER A 79 -0.87 15.56 8.20
N ASN A 80 -1.46 14.40 7.92
CA ASN A 80 -1.09 13.15 8.56
C ASN A 80 -0.08 12.37 7.70
N CYS A 81 1.15 12.28 8.18
CA CYS A 81 2.19 11.45 7.54
C CYS A 81 2.01 9.95 7.79
N PHE A 82 0.98 9.55 8.53
CA PHE A 82 0.63 8.16 8.79
C PHE A 82 -0.67 7.80 8.08
N ILE A 83 -0.64 6.65 7.43
CA ILE A 83 -1.81 6.04 6.81
C ILE A 83 -2.19 4.85 7.66
N THR A 84 -3.44 4.79 8.12
CA THR A 84 -3.93 3.63 8.86
C THR A 84 -4.11 2.44 7.92
N ILE A 85 -4.11 1.23 8.47
CA ILE A 85 -4.38 0.02 7.67
C ILE A 85 -5.78 0.09 7.05
N GLU A 86 -6.75 0.67 7.76
CA GLU A 86 -8.10 0.88 7.24
C GLU A 86 -8.11 1.82 6.02
N GLN A 87 -7.38 2.94 6.08
CA GLN A 87 -7.23 3.87 4.96
C GLN A 87 -6.52 3.24 3.76
N LEU A 88 -5.50 2.41 4.01
CA LEU A 88 -4.78 1.67 2.96
C LEU A 88 -5.72 0.81 2.11
N PHE A 89 -6.79 0.28 2.71
CA PHE A 89 -7.78 -0.55 2.04
C PHE A 89 -9.11 0.17 1.79
N SER A 90 -9.10 1.52 1.74
CA SER A 90 -10.30 2.33 1.49
C SER A 90 -11.04 1.97 0.20
N ASN A 91 -10.33 1.50 -0.81
CA ASN A 91 -10.89 1.01 -2.08
C ASN A 91 -11.62 -0.35 -1.96
N CYS A 92 -11.44 -1.08 -0.85
CA CYS A 92 -12.15 -2.33 -0.62
C CYS A 92 -13.54 -2.07 -0.04
N ASN A 93 -14.53 -2.81 -0.51
CA ASN A 93 -15.87 -2.79 0.06
C ASN A 93 -15.87 -3.26 1.52
N GLU A 94 -16.92 -2.93 2.27
CA GLU A 94 -17.06 -3.31 3.67
C GLU A 94 -18.08 -4.43 3.89
N ILE A 95 -17.83 -5.21 4.94
CA ILE A 95 -18.76 -6.16 5.54
C ILE A 95 -18.83 -5.89 7.03
N ARG A 96 -20.04 -5.67 7.53
CA ARG A 96 -20.31 -5.52 8.97
C ARG A 96 -20.80 -6.85 9.52
N LEU A 97 -20.17 -7.31 10.59
CA LEU A 97 -20.46 -8.56 11.25
C LEU A 97 -21.19 -8.30 12.57
N ASN A 98 -22.16 -9.14 12.89
CA ASN A 98 -22.76 -9.16 14.23
C ASN A 98 -21.83 -9.86 15.24
N ALA A 99 -22.12 -9.78 16.53
CA ALA A 99 -21.27 -10.31 17.61
C ALA A 99 -20.95 -11.81 17.46
N GLU A 100 -21.92 -12.64 17.04
CA GLU A 100 -21.69 -14.06 16.79
C GLU A 100 -20.75 -14.29 15.61
N GLN A 101 -20.95 -13.56 14.53
CA GLN A 101 -20.11 -13.63 13.33
C GLN A 101 -18.69 -13.13 13.62
N VAL A 102 -18.54 -12.06 14.40
CA VAL A 102 -17.23 -11.56 14.83
C VAL A 102 -16.46 -12.65 15.57
N ASN A 103 -17.09 -13.34 16.52
CA ASN A 103 -16.44 -14.42 17.24
C ASN A 103 -16.00 -15.56 16.30
N LYS A 104 -16.86 -15.97 15.37
CA LYS A 104 -16.50 -16.96 14.34
C LYS A 104 -15.33 -16.46 13.46
N PHE A 105 -15.37 -15.21 13.04
CA PHE A 105 -14.34 -14.60 12.18
C PHE A 105 -12.98 -14.57 12.89
N LEU A 106 -12.94 -14.10 14.13
CA LEU A 106 -11.72 -14.03 14.94
C LEU A 106 -11.11 -15.43 15.21
N ASN A 107 -11.94 -16.44 15.32
CA ASN A 107 -11.50 -17.83 15.48
C ASN A 107 -11.19 -18.55 14.14
N GLY A 108 -11.24 -17.83 13.01
CA GLY A 108 -10.91 -18.39 11.69
C GLY A 108 -11.99 -19.30 11.09
N VAL A 109 -13.19 -19.30 11.65
CA VAL A 109 -14.33 -20.07 11.12
C VAL A 109 -14.87 -19.35 9.88
N LYS A 110 -15.09 -20.10 8.81
CA LYS A 110 -15.68 -19.55 7.57
C LYS A 110 -17.15 -19.20 7.82
N ILE A 111 -17.54 -17.99 7.39
CA ILE A 111 -18.91 -17.47 7.54
C ILE A 111 -19.57 -17.46 6.17
N ASN A 112 -20.80 -17.94 6.06
CA ASN A 112 -21.57 -17.82 4.82
C ASN A 112 -21.84 -16.35 4.51
N ASN A 113 -21.56 -15.93 3.30
CA ASN A 113 -21.73 -14.55 2.85
C ASN A 113 -22.09 -14.51 1.36
N SER A 114 -23.14 -13.78 1.02
CA SER A 114 -23.63 -13.68 -0.37
C SER A 114 -22.96 -12.61 -1.20
N LYS A 115 -21.98 -11.84 -0.66
CA LYS A 115 -21.23 -10.85 -1.41
C LYS A 115 -20.39 -11.50 -2.50
N LEU A 116 -19.98 -10.70 -3.48
CA LEU A 116 -19.08 -11.15 -4.55
C LEU A 116 -17.72 -11.59 -4.00
N ASP A 117 -17.00 -12.39 -4.78
CA ASP A 117 -15.65 -12.78 -4.44
C ASP A 117 -14.73 -11.55 -4.43
N GLY A 118 -13.87 -11.44 -3.42
CA GLY A 118 -12.99 -10.29 -3.25
C GLY A 118 -12.50 -10.10 -1.81
N ILE A 119 -11.70 -9.04 -1.65
CA ILE A 119 -11.19 -8.59 -0.34
C ILE A 119 -12.15 -7.56 0.22
N TYR A 120 -12.41 -7.65 1.51
CA TYR A 120 -13.33 -6.77 2.22
C TYR A 120 -12.72 -6.26 3.51
N ARG A 121 -13.02 -5.01 3.83
CA ARG A 121 -12.80 -4.45 5.17
C ARG A 121 -13.88 -4.99 6.10
N ILE A 122 -13.49 -5.52 7.22
CA ILE A 122 -14.41 -6.17 8.18
C ILE A 122 -14.59 -5.28 9.41
N TYR A 123 -15.85 -5.07 9.76
CA TYR A 123 -16.23 -4.23 10.90
C TYR A 123 -17.07 -5.01 11.89
N SER A 124 -16.81 -4.73 13.16
CA SER A 124 -17.69 -5.03 14.28
C SER A 124 -18.35 -3.72 14.73
N GLU A 125 -19.63 -3.56 14.50
CA GLU A 125 -20.32 -2.28 14.67
C GLU A 125 -19.63 -1.18 13.83
N ASN A 126 -18.93 -0.25 14.48
CA ASN A 126 -18.16 0.82 13.82
C ASN A 126 -16.63 0.60 13.90
N ASN A 127 -16.19 -0.49 14.52
CA ASN A 127 -14.77 -0.75 14.70
C ASN A 127 -14.23 -1.60 13.54
N PHE A 128 -13.19 -1.13 12.87
CA PHE A 128 -12.45 -1.90 11.89
C PHE A 128 -11.67 -3.00 12.62
N ILE A 129 -11.90 -4.25 12.26
CA ILE A 129 -11.27 -5.41 12.90
C ILE A 129 -10.32 -6.19 12.00
N GLY A 130 -10.23 -5.80 10.74
CA GLY A 130 -9.28 -6.41 9.82
C GLY A 130 -9.83 -6.62 8.41
N LEU A 131 -9.17 -7.52 7.68
CA LEU A 131 -9.51 -7.88 6.30
C LEU A 131 -10.03 -9.31 6.23
N GLY A 132 -11.00 -9.51 5.34
CA GLY A 132 -11.52 -10.84 5.00
C GLY A 132 -11.56 -11.06 3.50
N ILE A 133 -11.35 -12.30 3.10
CA ILE A 133 -11.52 -12.74 1.72
C ILE A 133 -12.85 -13.50 1.61
N ASN A 134 -13.75 -12.98 0.77
CA ASN A 134 -14.95 -13.70 0.38
C ASN A 134 -14.66 -14.50 -0.88
N LYS A 135 -14.86 -15.81 -0.83
CA LYS A 135 -14.71 -16.71 -1.97
C LYS A 135 -15.75 -17.82 -1.90
N GLU A 136 -16.43 -18.06 -3.02
CA GLU A 136 -17.47 -19.10 -3.14
C GLU A 136 -18.56 -18.96 -2.05
N LYS A 137 -19.01 -17.72 -1.84
CA LYS A 137 -20.00 -17.36 -0.80
C LYS A 137 -19.58 -17.67 0.65
N LYS A 138 -18.27 -17.74 0.89
CA LYS A 138 -17.69 -17.95 2.23
C LYS A 138 -16.67 -16.87 2.54
N LEU A 139 -16.93 -16.13 3.60
CA LEU A 139 -15.99 -15.16 4.16
C LEU A 139 -15.02 -15.86 5.08
N LYS A 140 -13.74 -15.67 4.83
CA LYS A 140 -12.63 -16.14 5.65
C LYS A 140 -11.79 -14.95 6.10
N ARG A 141 -11.28 -15.00 7.33
CA ARG A 141 -10.32 -13.99 7.79
C ARG A 141 -9.03 -14.06 6.98
N ASP A 142 -8.44 -12.90 6.71
CA ASP A 142 -7.13 -12.72 6.11
C ASP A 142 -6.17 -12.10 7.11
N VAL A 143 -6.41 -10.86 7.51
CA VAL A 143 -5.62 -10.11 8.49
C VAL A 143 -6.54 -9.64 9.62
N ILE A 144 -6.07 -9.73 10.87
CA ILE A 144 -6.69 -9.13 12.06
C ILE A 144 -5.79 -8.02 12.58
N ILE A 145 -6.41 -6.94 13.04
CA ILE A 145 -5.73 -5.75 13.58
C ILE A 145 -6.12 -5.58 15.04
#